data_283257f949b1c47e3a840c0bf3bbc6e1
#
_entry.id   283257f949b1c47e3a840c0bf3bbc6e1
#
_cell.length_a   1.000
_cell.length_b   1.000
_cell.length_c   1.000
_cell.angle_alpha   90.00
_cell.angle_beta   90.00
_cell.angle_gamma   90.00
#
_symmetry.space_group_name_H-M   'P 1'
#
loop_
_entity.id
_entity.type
_entity.pdbx_description
1 polymer ?
#
loop_
_entity_poly.entity_id
_entity_poly.type
_entity_poly.pdbx_seq_one_letter_code
_entity_poly.pdbx_strand_id
1 'polypeptide(L)'
;MVCGKIKQIKNTKDRLFFALICLMKEKKYEDIKIKEILERSEISRRTFYRHFSNKQELLNYYFEKVIEEYLKERRNFAQSQSFENMLSCSLEFWYKERDVLSILIKHQHFDLFFHQFNRRAKEVYDSITLPWFAYSGDVTKISYAMDFIIGGYYNVLRCWLKKENPEGPDVIAKDVKRMIIKITEFFNLDVNQELEDKTLTKEL
;
A
#
# COMPACT_ATOMS: atom_id res chain seq x y z
N MET A 1 -16.34 -13.16 -4.19
CA MET A 1 -15.84 -13.68 -2.88
C MET A 1 -15.03 -14.96 -3.09
N VAL A 2 -13.76 -14.98 -2.65
CA VAL A 2 -12.80 -16.10 -2.94
C VAL A 2 -13.10 -17.35 -2.11
N CYS A 3 -13.72 -17.20 -0.91
CA CYS A 3 -13.90 -18.31 0.04
C CYS A 3 -14.69 -19.50 -0.52
N GLY A 4 -15.70 -19.27 -1.36
CA GLY A 4 -16.48 -20.34 -2.00
C GLY A 4 -15.77 -21.05 -3.16
N LYS A 5 -14.62 -20.52 -3.64
CA LYS A 5 -13.92 -21.01 -4.82
C LYS A 5 -12.49 -21.50 -4.55
N ILE A 6 -12.15 -21.71 -3.27
CA ILE A 6 -10.78 -22.13 -2.87
C ILE A 6 -10.33 -23.38 -3.63
N LYS A 7 -11.21 -24.37 -3.80
CA LYS A 7 -10.88 -25.62 -4.49
C LYS A 7 -10.53 -25.42 -5.98
N GLN A 8 -11.00 -24.35 -6.60
CA GLN A 8 -10.75 -24.05 -8.01
C GLN A 8 -9.41 -23.35 -8.26
N ILE A 9 -8.72 -22.91 -7.18
CA ILE A 9 -7.43 -22.25 -7.28
C ILE A 9 -6.37 -23.31 -7.57
N LYS A 10 -5.72 -23.20 -8.75
CA LYS A 10 -4.70 -24.17 -9.19
C LYS A 10 -3.40 -24.07 -8.41
N ASN A 11 -3.00 -22.87 -8.00
CA ASN A 11 -1.75 -22.66 -7.25
C ASN A 11 -1.93 -23.08 -5.78
N THR A 12 -1.12 -24.04 -5.33
CA THR A 12 -1.15 -24.57 -3.97
C THR A 12 -0.92 -23.51 -2.90
N LYS A 13 0.02 -22.60 -3.12
CA LYS A 13 0.34 -21.52 -2.15
C LYS A 13 -0.83 -20.54 -2.03
N ASP A 14 -1.45 -20.17 -3.16
CA ASP A 14 -2.63 -19.30 -3.17
C ASP A 14 -3.83 -19.97 -2.48
N ARG A 15 -4.04 -21.29 -2.69
CA ARG A 15 -5.10 -22.04 -1.98
C ARG A 15 -4.92 -21.98 -0.47
N LEU A 16 -3.71 -22.21 0.02
CA LEU A 16 -3.38 -22.13 1.44
C LEU A 16 -3.60 -20.71 1.98
N PHE A 17 -3.14 -19.70 1.24
CA PHE A 17 -3.32 -18.30 1.63
C PHE A 17 -4.80 -17.91 1.73
N PHE A 18 -5.59 -18.20 0.70
CA PHE A 18 -7.01 -17.86 0.73
C PHE A 18 -7.80 -18.65 1.77
N ALA A 19 -7.38 -19.88 2.12
CA ALA A 19 -7.93 -20.61 3.25
C ALA A 19 -7.67 -19.87 4.57
N LEU A 20 -6.45 -19.34 4.77
CA LEU A 20 -6.12 -18.50 5.93
C LEU A 20 -6.98 -17.23 5.97
N ILE A 21 -7.09 -16.49 4.86
CA ILE A 21 -7.92 -15.28 4.78
C ILE A 21 -9.39 -15.56 5.10
N CYS A 22 -9.92 -16.69 4.65
CA CYS A 22 -11.30 -17.07 4.98
C CYS A 22 -11.48 -17.39 6.47
N LEU A 23 -10.49 -18.02 7.11
CA LEU A 23 -10.51 -18.24 8.55
C LEU A 23 -10.38 -16.91 9.33
N MET A 24 -9.59 -15.97 8.86
CA MET A 24 -9.49 -14.64 9.47
C MET A 24 -10.80 -13.83 9.41
N LYS A 25 -11.73 -14.15 8.51
CA LYS A 25 -13.09 -13.56 8.54
C LYS A 25 -13.92 -14.07 9.72
N GLU A 26 -13.65 -15.27 10.19
CA GLU A 26 -14.44 -16.01 11.18
C GLU A 26 -13.89 -15.83 12.61
N LYS A 27 -12.57 -15.70 12.75
CA LYS A 27 -11.89 -15.60 14.05
C LYS A 27 -10.57 -14.85 13.99
N LYS A 28 -9.99 -14.57 15.17
CA LYS A 28 -8.71 -13.87 15.28
C LYS A 28 -7.57 -14.70 14.67
N TYR A 29 -6.63 -14.01 14.06
CA TYR A 29 -5.46 -14.66 13.44
C TYR A 29 -4.68 -15.55 14.41
N GLU A 30 -4.52 -15.12 15.66
CA GLU A 30 -3.78 -15.85 16.71
C GLU A 30 -4.38 -17.23 16.96
N ASP A 31 -5.72 -17.33 16.93
CA ASP A 31 -6.48 -18.54 17.23
C ASP A 31 -6.53 -19.54 16.06
N ILE A 32 -6.06 -19.12 14.86
CA ILE A 32 -6.05 -19.99 13.69
C ILE A 32 -4.88 -20.98 13.78
N LYS A 33 -5.23 -22.28 13.77
CA LYS A 33 -4.25 -23.37 13.73
C LYS A 33 -3.97 -23.82 12.30
N ILE A 34 -2.73 -24.27 12.04
CA ILE A 34 -2.34 -24.78 10.71
C ILE A 34 -3.27 -25.91 10.27
N LYS A 35 -3.72 -26.77 11.18
CA LYS A 35 -4.67 -27.85 10.88
C LYS A 35 -5.93 -27.34 10.18
N GLU A 36 -6.49 -26.23 10.61
CA GLU A 36 -7.72 -25.65 10.02
C GLU A 36 -7.46 -25.07 8.62
N ILE A 37 -6.27 -24.48 8.40
CA ILE A 37 -5.86 -24.02 7.07
C ILE A 37 -5.77 -25.21 6.11
N LEU A 38 -5.18 -26.31 6.57
CA LEU A 38 -5.03 -27.54 5.78
C LEU A 38 -6.38 -28.17 5.43
N GLU A 39 -7.29 -28.27 6.41
CA GLU A 39 -8.64 -28.79 6.21
C GLU A 39 -9.42 -27.95 5.21
N ARG A 40 -9.39 -26.61 5.36
CA ARG A 40 -10.09 -25.69 4.46
C ARG A 40 -9.52 -25.66 3.06
N SER A 41 -8.21 -25.75 2.92
CA SER A 41 -7.52 -25.76 1.61
C SER A 41 -7.50 -27.14 0.96
N GLU A 42 -7.80 -28.22 1.67
CA GLU A 42 -7.62 -29.62 1.24
C GLU A 42 -6.17 -29.92 0.79
N ILE A 43 -5.20 -29.32 1.50
CA ILE A 43 -3.78 -29.51 1.24
C ILE A 43 -3.19 -30.38 2.37
N SER A 44 -2.34 -31.34 1.99
CA SER A 44 -1.68 -32.19 2.97
C SER A 44 -0.68 -31.43 3.84
N ARG A 45 -0.50 -31.89 5.09
CA ARG A 45 0.49 -31.36 6.02
C ARG A 45 1.91 -31.37 5.45
N ARG A 46 2.28 -32.46 4.75
CA ARG A 46 3.57 -32.59 4.07
C ARG A 46 3.75 -31.51 3.00
N THR A 47 2.71 -31.22 2.23
CA THR A 47 2.74 -30.20 1.18
C THR A 47 2.87 -28.79 1.78
N PHE A 48 2.18 -28.51 2.88
CA PHE A 48 2.32 -27.24 3.59
C PHE A 48 3.76 -27.02 4.02
N TYR A 49 4.33 -27.95 4.82
CA TYR A 49 5.68 -27.80 5.36
C TYR A 49 6.80 -27.86 4.32
N ARG A 50 6.52 -28.31 3.10
CA ARG A 50 7.43 -28.14 1.96
C ARG A 50 7.55 -26.69 1.49
N HIS A 51 6.53 -25.86 1.76
CA HIS A 51 6.46 -24.48 1.28
C HIS A 51 6.56 -23.44 2.38
N PHE A 52 6.07 -23.73 3.57
CA PHE A 52 5.95 -22.80 4.68
C PHE A 52 6.23 -23.48 6.02
N SER A 53 7.02 -22.83 6.89
CA SER A 53 7.29 -23.33 8.24
C SER A 53 6.16 -22.96 9.22
N ASN A 54 5.43 -21.89 8.96
CA ASN A 54 4.36 -21.38 9.82
C ASN A 54 3.36 -20.52 9.03
N LYS A 55 2.28 -20.08 9.70
CA LYS A 55 1.24 -19.24 9.07
C LYS A 55 1.72 -17.82 8.76
N GLN A 56 2.77 -17.32 9.42
CA GLN A 56 3.34 -15.99 9.12
C GLN A 56 4.07 -16.00 7.76
N GLU A 57 4.78 -17.06 7.44
CA GLU A 57 5.41 -17.20 6.12
C GLU A 57 4.37 -17.26 4.98
N LEU A 58 3.19 -17.79 5.28
CA LEU A 58 2.07 -17.79 4.33
C LEU A 58 1.54 -16.37 4.08
N LEU A 59 1.48 -15.50 5.11
CA LEU A 59 1.18 -14.07 4.94
C LEU A 59 2.29 -13.36 4.14
N ASN A 60 3.54 -13.61 4.50
CA ASN A 60 4.69 -12.99 3.83
C ASN A 60 4.74 -13.35 2.33
N TYR A 61 4.41 -14.59 1.97
CA TYR A 61 4.27 -15.01 0.58
C TYR A 61 3.28 -14.14 -0.20
N TYR A 62 2.12 -13.86 0.38
CA TYR A 62 1.13 -12.99 -0.27
C TYR A 62 1.61 -11.55 -0.35
N PHE A 63 2.25 -11.03 0.71
CA PHE A 63 2.79 -9.68 0.71
C PHE A 63 3.79 -9.50 -0.43
N GLU A 64 4.76 -10.38 -0.56
CA GLU A 64 5.74 -10.35 -1.66
C GLU A 64 5.05 -10.43 -3.03
N LYS A 65 4.08 -11.32 -3.20
CA LYS A 65 3.33 -11.48 -4.45
C LYS A 65 2.63 -10.18 -4.86
N VAL A 66 1.87 -9.56 -3.95
CA VAL A 66 1.11 -8.33 -4.24
C VAL A 66 2.06 -7.15 -4.48
N ILE A 67 3.15 -7.06 -3.71
CA ILE A 67 4.18 -6.04 -3.91
C ILE A 67 4.82 -6.18 -5.29
N GLU A 68 5.17 -7.38 -5.72
CA GLU A 68 5.72 -7.62 -7.05
C GLU A 68 4.73 -7.25 -8.18
N GLU A 69 3.46 -7.60 -8.02
CA GLU A 69 2.41 -7.23 -8.98
C GLU A 69 2.26 -5.71 -9.07
N TYR A 70 2.21 -5.01 -7.94
CA TYR A 70 2.18 -3.56 -7.90
C TYR A 70 3.40 -2.92 -8.57
N LEU A 71 4.60 -3.41 -8.27
CA LEU A 71 5.84 -2.88 -8.85
C LEU A 71 5.93 -3.12 -10.36
N LYS A 72 5.36 -4.21 -10.87
CA LYS A 72 5.24 -4.46 -12.33
C LYS A 72 4.29 -3.45 -12.98
N GLU A 73 3.10 -3.26 -12.42
CA GLU A 73 2.13 -2.29 -12.95
C GLU A 73 2.66 -0.85 -12.87
N ARG A 74 3.41 -0.53 -11.82
CA ARG A 74 3.98 0.79 -11.65
C ARG A 74 4.98 1.19 -12.74
N ARG A 75 5.70 0.27 -13.33
CA ARG A 75 6.53 0.58 -14.51
C ARG A 75 5.70 1.14 -15.66
N ASN A 76 4.44 0.71 -15.75
CA ASN A 76 3.45 1.28 -16.69
C ASN A 76 2.94 2.64 -16.20
N PHE A 77 2.81 2.87 -14.88
CA PHE A 77 2.42 4.16 -14.30
C PHE A 77 3.49 5.25 -14.48
N ALA A 78 4.78 4.89 -14.48
CA ALA A 78 5.88 5.83 -14.73
C ALA A 78 5.80 6.45 -16.14
N GLN A 79 5.07 5.83 -17.07
CA GLN A 79 4.75 6.41 -18.38
C GLN A 79 3.56 7.38 -18.31
N SER A 80 2.86 7.49 -17.18
CA SER A 80 1.77 8.43 -16.98
C SER A 80 2.30 9.86 -17.02
N GLN A 81 1.73 10.71 -17.85
CA GLN A 81 2.16 12.10 -18.04
C GLN A 81 1.76 13.02 -16.88
N SER A 82 1.05 12.54 -15.86
CA SER A 82 0.61 13.36 -14.72
C SER A 82 0.59 12.61 -13.39
N PHE A 83 0.82 13.33 -12.30
CA PHE A 83 0.70 12.85 -10.93
C PHE A 83 -0.69 12.26 -10.64
N GLU A 84 -1.76 12.91 -11.14
CA GLU A 84 -3.15 12.47 -10.94
C GLU A 84 -3.39 11.09 -11.54
N ASN A 85 -2.92 10.85 -12.76
CA ASN A 85 -3.07 9.55 -13.42
C ASN A 85 -2.30 8.45 -12.65
N MET A 86 -1.09 8.75 -12.20
CA MET A 86 -0.31 7.82 -11.39
C MET A 86 -1.03 7.47 -10.08
N LEU A 87 -1.57 8.48 -9.39
CA LEU A 87 -2.30 8.30 -8.14
C LEU A 87 -3.57 7.46 -8.36
N SER A 88 -4.35 7.77 -9.39
CA SER A 88 -5.56 7.02 -9.74
C SER A 88 -5.25 5.54 -10.03
N CYS A 89 -4.26 5.26 -10.87
CA CYS A 89 -3.85 3.89 -11.17
C CYS A 89 -3.37 3.13 -9.93
N SER A 90 -2.59 3.79 -9.06
CA SER A 90 -2.16 3.21 -7.79
C SER A 90 -3.34 2.86 -6.88
N LEU A 91 -4.30 3.77 -6.73
CA LEU A 91 -5.51 3.54 -5.92
C LEU A 91 -6.40 2.45 -6.52
N GLU A 92 -6.53 2.40 -7.85
CA GLU A 92 -7.25 1.30 -8.53
C GLU A 92 -6.64 -0.07 -8.25
N PHE A 93 -5.31 -0.17 -8.25
CA PHE A 93 -4.64 -1.42 -7.90
C PHE A 93 -5.02 -1.86 -6.48
N TRP A 94 -4.88 -0.98 -5.49
CA TRP A 94 -5.21 -1.31 -4.10
C TRP A 94 -6.70 -1.59 -3.89
N TYR A 95 -7.56 -0.96 -4.66
CA TYR A 95 -9.00 -1.22 -4.62
C TYR A 95 -9.36 -2.63 -5.11
N LYS A 96 -8.64 -3.16 -6.10
CA LYS A 96 -8.80 -4.56 -6.53
C LYS A 96 -8.44 -5.54 -5.42
N GLU A 97 -7.43 -5.21 -4.60
CA GLU A 97 -6.96 -6.01 -3.47
C GLU A 97 -7.73 -5.76 -2.16
N ARG A 98 -8.72 -4.86 -2.14
CA ARG A 98 -9.42 -4.40 -0.92
C ARG A 98 -10.02 -5.51 -0.07
N ASP A 99 -10.52 -6.59 -0.67
CA ASP A 99 -11.16 -7.70 0.04
C ASP A 99 -10.19 -8.42 0.99
N VAL A 100 -8.93 -8.47 0.63
CA VAL A 100 -7.86 -9.05 1.45
C VAL A 100 -7.27 -7.99 2.37
N LEU A 101 -6.97 -6.81 1.85
CA LEU A 101 -6.35 -5.73 2.63
C LEU A 101 -7.21 -5.27 3.80
N SER A 102 -8.54 -5.20 3.64
CA SER A 102 -9.47 -4.89 4.74
C SER A 102 -9.41 -5.89 5.89
N ILE A 103 -9.20 -7.18 5.58
CA ILE A 103 -9.03 -8.23 6.59
C ILE A 103 -7.68 -8.06 7.30
N LEU A 104 -6.61 -7.79 6.56
CA LEU A 104 -5.29 -7.52 7.14
C LEU A 104 -5.30 -6.28 8.04
N ILE A 105 -6.04 -5.23 7.66
CA ILE A 105 -6.24 -4.03 8.50
C ILE A 105 -6.97 -4.40 9.79
N LYS A 106 -8.06 -5.16 9.69
CA LYS A 106 -8.85 -5.60 10.85
C LYS A 106 -8.02 -6.41 11.85
N HIS A 107 -7.09 -7.23 11.36
CA HIS A 107 -6.21 -8.09 12.16
C HIS A 107 -4.84 -7.48 12.48
N GLN A 108 -4.64 -6.18 12.23
CA GLN A 108 -3.40 -5.44 12.51
C GLN A 108 -2.14 -5.98 11.77
N HIS A 109 -2.33 -6.64 10.63
CA HIS A 109 -1.24 -7.13 9.78
C HIS A 109 -0.91 -6.18 8.62
N PHE A 110 -1.68 -5.12 8.44
CA PHE A 110 -1.47 -4.16 7.36
C PHE A 110 -0.19 -3.34 7.54
N ASP A 111 0.19 -3.04 8.78
CA ASP A 111 1.41 -2.31 9.08
C ASP A 111 2.66 -3.11 8.68
N LEU A 112 2.66 -4.42 8.93
CA LEU A 112 3.73 -5.32 8.50
C LEU A 112 3.81 -5.41 6.97
N PHE A 113 2.67 -5.54 6.31
CA PHE A 113 2.58 -5.51 4.85
C PHE A 113 3.17 -4.22 4.28
N PHE A 114 2.75 -3.07 4.82
CA PHE A 114 3.19 -1.77 4.34
C PHE A 114 4.68 -1.50 4.60
N HIS A 115 5.21 -1.98 5.71
CA HIS A 115 6.64 -1.91 5.99
C HIS A 115 7.47 -2.68 4.93
N GLN A 116 7.03 -3.88 4.55
CA GLN A 116 7.66 -4.65 3.48
C GLN A 116 7.52 -3.94 2.13
N PHE A 117 6.35 -3.38 1.84
CA PHE A 117 6.09 -2.59 0.64
C PHE A 117 7.04 -1.38 0.54
N ASN A 118 7.17 -0.57 1.61
CA ASN A 118 8.02 0.62 1.61
C ASN A 118 9.49 0.29 1.34
N ARG A 119 10.00 -0.77 1.96
CA ARG A 119 11.38 -1.20 1.72
C ARG A 119 11.64 -1.50 0.24
N ARG A 120 10.72 -2.21 -0.43
CA ARG A 120 10.81 -2.55 -1.85
C ARG A 120 10.51 -1.35 -2.75
N ALA A 121 9.53 -0.54 -2.37
CA ALA A 121 9.15 0.64 -3.12
C ALA A 121 10.29 1.66 -3.18
N LYS A 122 11.02 1.88 -2.10
CA LYS A 122 12.15 2.81 -2.04
C LYS A 122 13.23 2.45 -3.07
N GLU A 123 13.59 1.16 -3.20
CA GLU A 123 14.54 0.69 -4.20
C GLU A 123 14.11 1.03 -5.64
N VAL A 124 12.80 1.05 -5.89
CA VAL A 124 12.24 1.39 -7.21
C VAL A 124 12.10 2.89 -7.39
N TYR A 125 11.72 3.63 -6.35
CA TYR A 125 11.61 5.10 -6.40
C TYR A 125 12.95 5.76 -6.69
N ASP A 126 14.02 5.27 -6.10
CA ASP A 126 15.38 5.78 -6.32
C ASP A 126 15.87 5.56 -7.78
N SER A 127 15.26 4.64 -8.52
CA SER A 127 15.60 4.30 -9.90
C SER A 127 14.72 4.96 -10.98
N ILE A 128 13.65 5.66 -10.61
CA ILE A 128 12.67 6.23 -11.55
C ILE A 128 12.74 7.76 -11.55
N THR A 129 13.11 8.33 -12.69
CA THR A 129 12.92 9.76 -12.95
C THR A 129 11.45 10.00 -13.30
N LEU A 130 10.71 10.67 -12.43
CA LEU A 130 9.32 11.03 -12.69
C LEU A 130 9.27 12.33 -13.51
N PRO A 131 8.66 12.36 -14.71
CA PRO A 131 8.69 13.52 -15.60
C PRO A 131 8.13 14.81 -14.99
N TRP A 132 7.24 14.68 -14.00
CA TRP A 132 6.61 15.82 -13.29
C TRP A 132 7.28 16.16 -11.95
N PHE A 133 8.29 15.39 -11.54
CA PHE A 133 9.02 15.61 -10.30
C PHE A 133 10.46 16.04 -10.62
N ALA A 134 10.61 17.29 -11.03
CA ALA A 134 11.91 17.93 -11.16
C ALA A 134 12.24 18.62 -9.83
N TYR A 135 13.11 18.02 -9.02
CA TYR A 135 13.62 18.63 -7.80
C TYR A 135 15.05 19.11 -8.04
N SER A 136 15.29 20.40 -7.80
CA SER A 136 16.60 21.06 -7.95
C SER A 136 17.32 21.30 -6.62
N GLY A 137 16.97 20.55 -5.55
CA GLY A 137 17.44 20.78 -4.19
C GLY A 137 18.30 19.66 -3.59
N ASP A 138 18.60 19.79 -2.29
CA ASP A 138 19.38 18.86 -1.49
C ASP A 138 18.70 17.48 -1.40
N VAL A 139 19.42 16.42 -1.75
CA VAL A 139 18.94 15.02 -1.76
C VAL A 139 18.40 14.58 -0.38
N THR A 140 18.96 15.10 0.72
CA THR A 140 18.50 14.78 2.08
C THR A 140 17.08 15.31 2.32
N LYS A 141 16.74 16.47 1.79
CA LYS A 141 15.40 17.08 1.90
C LYS A 141 14.37 16.31 1.08
N ILE A 142 14.78 15.71 -0.04
CA ILE A 142 13.91 14.82 -0.84
C ILE A 142 13.50 13.61 -0.02
N SER A 143 14.42 13.00 0.73
CA SER A 143 14.13 11.81 1.54
C SER A 143 13.02 12.07 2.55
N TYR A 144 13.09 13.18 3.30
CA TYR A 144 12.04 13.53 4.27
C TYR A 144 10.68 13.84 3.61
N ALA A 145 10.68 14.53 2.47
CA ALA A 145 9.46 14.81 1.73
C ALA A 145 8.82 13.51 1.22
N MET A 146 9.62 12.57 0.72
CA MET A 146 9.14 11.27 0.28
C MET A 146 8.58 10.43 1.45
N ASP A 147 9.27 10.40 2.58
CA ASP A 147 8.78 9.69 3.77
C ASP A 147 7.45 10.27 4.27
N PHE A 148 7.28 11.60 4.22
CA PHE A 148 6.03 12.28 4.55
C PHE A 148 4.90 11.91 3.58
N ILE A 149 5.16 11.96 2.27
CA ILE A 149 4.19 11.60 1.23
C ILE A 149 3.78 10.12 1.36
N ILE A 150 4.75 9.23 1.52
CA ILE A 150 4.51 7.80 1.68
C ILE A 150 3.73 7.52 2.95
N GLY A 151 4.08 8.15 4.07
CA GLY A 151 3.35 8.03 5.33
C GLY A 151 1.91 8.54 5.26
N GLY A 152 1.70 9.68 4.59
CA GLY A 152 0.36 10.22 4.31
C GLY A 152 -0.46 9.28 3.43
N TYR A 153 0.14 8.79 2.35
CA TYR A 153 -0.51 7.84 1.43
C TYR A 153 -0.89 6.53 2.14
N TYR A 154 0.00 5.98 2.97
CA TYR A 154 -0.30 4.81 3.81
C TYR A 154 -1.53 5.01 4.70
N ASN A 155 -1.60 6.15 5.40
CA ASN A 155 -2.74 6.43 6.28
C ASN A 155 -4.04 6.59 5.49
N VAL A 156 -4.00 7.22 4.31
CA VAL A 156 -5.16 7.32 3.40
C VAL A 156 -5.63 5.93 2.99
N LEU A 157 -4.73 5.07 2.51
CA LEU A 157 -5.05 3.70 2.11
C LEU A 157 -5.68 2.92 3.27
N ARG A 158 -5.07 2.95 4.45
CA ARG A 158 -5.55 2.24 5.64
C ARG A 158 -6.95 2.69 6.04
N CYS A 159 -7.19 4.00 6.09
CA CYS A 159 -8.49 4.56 6.45
C CYS A 159 -9.56 4.28 5.39
N TRP A 160 -9.20 4.38 4.13
CA TRP A 160 -10.10 4.13 3.00
C TRP A 160 -10.51 2.66 2.90
N LEU A 161 -9.53 1.75 2.85
CA LEU A 161 -9.78 0.31 2.70
C LEU A 161 -10.40 -0.36 3.94
N LYS A 162 -10.41 0.34 5.09
CA LYS A 162 -11.11 -0.12 6.30
C LYS A 162 -12.64 0.04 6.20
N LYS A 163 -13.13 0.93 5.35
CA LYS A 163 -14.58 1.19 5.19
C LYS A 163 -15.29 -0.05 4.63
N GLU A 164 -16.52 -0.29 5.06
CA GLU A 164 -17.35 -1.37 4.50
C GLU A 164 -17.69 -1.09 3.03
N ASN A 165 -17.98 0.16 2.71
CA ASN A 165 -18.28 0.63 1.36
C ASN A 165 -17.33 1.79 1.03
N PRO A 166 -16.08 1.51 0.65
CA PRO A 166 -15.14 2.55 0.27
C PRO A 166 -15.58 3.23 -1.04
N GLU A 167 -15.37 4.52 -1.12
CA GLU A 167 -15.59 5.34 -2.32
C GLU A 167 -14.75 4.81 -3.49
N GLY A 168 -15.13 5.12 -4.73
CA GLY A 168 -14.34 4.75 -5.90
C GLY A 168 -12.94 5.37 -5.89
N PRO A 169 -11.95 4.70 -6.48
CA PRO A 169 -10.55 5.16 -6.50
C PRO A 169 -10.38 6.56 -7.08
N ASP A 170 -11.17 6.93 -8.08
CA ASP A 170 -11.17 8.24 -8.73
C ASP A 170 -11.62 9.36 -7.79
N VAL A 171 -12.55 9.10 -6.89
CA VAL A 171 -13.01 10.05 -5.86
C VAL A 171 -11.87 10.34 -4.89
N ILE A 172 -11.24 9.29 -4.36
CA ILE A 172 -10.11 9.43 -3.43
C ILE A 172 -8.93 10.11 -4.10
N ALA A 173 -8.62 9.79 -5.37
CA ALA A 173 -7.54 10.44 -6.13
C ALA A 173 -7.74 11.95 -6.21
N LYS A 174 -8.95 12.40 -6.54
CA LYS A 174 -9.30 13.83 -6.61
C LYS A 174 -9.17 14.52 -5.25
N ASP A 175 -9.66 13.87 -4.18
CA ASP A 175 -9.60 14.44 -2.84
C ASP A 175 -8.16 14.54 -2.31
N VAL A 176 -7.33 13.50 -2.51
CA VAL A 176 -5.92 13.51 -2.14
C VAL A 176 -5.15 14.57 -2.92
N LYS A 177 -5.37 14.68 -4.24
CA LYS A 177 -4.76 15.74 -5.06
C LYS A 177 -5.13 17.12 -4.54
N ARG A 178 -6.42 17.37 -4.27
CA ARG A 178 -6.90 18.66 -3.75
C ARG A 178 -6.26 19.02 -2.41
N MET A 179 -6.11 18.02 -1.51
CA MET A 179 -5.45 18.23 -0.22
C MET A 179 -3.96 18.57 -0.39
N ILE A 180 -3.24 17.87 -1.26
CA ILE A 180 -1.83 18.15 -1.52
C ILE A 180 -1.65 19.59 -2.05
N ILE A 181 -2.47 20.03 -3.00
CA ILE A 181 -2.43 21.39 -3.54
C ILE A 181 -2.65 22.42 -2.40
N LYS A 182 -3.68 22.23 -1.58
CA LYS A 182 -3.97 23.16 -0.47
C LYS A 182 -2.86 23.21 0.58
N ILE A 183 -2.25 22.07 0.90
CA ILE A 183 -1.11 22.02 1.83
C ILE A 183 0.07 22.80 1.22
N THR A 184 0.36 22.60 -0.07
CA THR A 184 1.45 23.30 -0.75
C THR A 184 1.21 24.82 -0.79
N GLU A 185 -0.02 25.24 -1.09
CA GLU A 185 -0.40 26.66 -1.08
C GLU A 185 -0.24 27.29 0.32
N PHE A 186 -0.68 26.58 1.37
CA PHE A 186 -0.56 27.02 2.75
C PHE A 186 0.90 27.26 3.15
N PHE A 187 1.79 26.30 2.88
CA PHE A 187 3.21 26.45 3.20
C PHE A 187 3.91 27.53 2.33
N ASN A 188 3.50 27.74 1.10
CA ASN A 188 4.06 28.79 0.25
C ASN A 188 3.65 30.21 0.72
N LEU A 189 2.44 30.36 1.26
CA LEU A 189 1.98 31.64 1.82
C LEU A 189 2.78 32.02 3.08
N ASP A 190 3.03 31.06 3.97
CA ASP A 190 3.81 31.30 5.20
C ASP A 190 5.28 31.64 4.89
N VAL A 191 5.90 30.94 3.95
CA VAL A 191 7.29 31.20 3.54
C VAL A 191 7.45 32.61 2.95
N ASN A 192 6.48 33.09 2.21
CA ASN A 192 6.51 34.45 1.66
C ASN A 192 6.36 35.52 2.74
N GLN A 193 5.52 35.33 3.75
CA GLN A 193 5.39 36.25 4.91
C GLN A 193 6.67 36.32 5.73
N GLU A 194 7.34 35.20 6.04
CA GLU A 194 8.61 35.19 6.76
C GLU A 194 9.75 35.83 5.97
N LEU A 195 9.71 35.82 4.64
CA LEU A 195 10.72 36.49 3.79
C LEU A 195 10.51 38.02 3.73
N GLU A 196 9.26 38.48 3.74
CA GLU A 196 8.93 39.91 3.79
C GLU A 196 9.30 40.52 5.15
N ASP A 197 9.03 39.86 6.26
CA ASP A 197 9.42 40.32 7.60
C ASP A 197 10.94 40.40 7.78
N LYS A 198 11.72 39.49 7.18
CA LYS A 198 13.19 39.51 7.24
C LYS A 198 13.79 40.61 6.36
N THR A 199 13.09 41.09 5.37
CA THR A 199 13.54 42.24 4.52
C THR A 199 13.28 43.56 5.23
N LEU A 200 12.18 43.70 5.95
CA LEU A 200 11.84 44.90 6.72
C LEU A 200 12.76 45.14 7.94
N THR A 201 13.35 44.11 8.51
CA THR A 201 14.28 44.20 9.66
C THR A 201 15.74 44.50 9.26
N LYS A 202 16.06 44.61 7.96
CA LYS A 202 17.42 44.94 7.49
C LYS A 202 17.55 46.39 7.02
N GLU A 203 16.48 47.16 7.04
CA GLU A 203 16.47 48.57 6.66
C GLU A 203 16.29 49.55 7.84
N LEU A 204 16.45 49.07 9.10
CA LEU A 204 16.52 49.85 10.32
C LEU A 204 17.89 49.67 10.98
#